data_11adecf6d13fc41190064fda32b902c1
#
_entry.id   11adecf6d13fc41190064fda32b902c1
#
_cell.length_a   1.000
_cell.length_b   1.000
_cell.length_c   1.000
_cell.angle_alpha   90.00
_cell.angle_beta   90.00
_cell.angle_gamma   90.00
#
_symmetry.space_group_name_H-M   'P 1'
#
loop_
_entity.id
_entity.type
_entity.pdbx_description
1 polymer ?
#
loop_
_entity_poly.entity_id
_entity_poly.type
_entity_poly.pdbx_seq_one_letter_code
_entity_poly.pdbx_strand_id
1 'polypeptide(L)'
;WLDVPESERGELEFTDVLSRTCEAFEVTPVTFERWIDVGRPWDLLAANEWKVGEAAPTIEGTVHEDAVLSGNVHVAAGATVRSGVVIDGPAYIDGGASVGPNAYIRGATYVGADAKVGHAVEVKNSVLMADATVGHLSYVGDSILGRETNFGAGTKVANLRHDGQPVQLTVKGDRVSTGRRKFGV
;
A
#
# COMPACT_ATOMS: atom_id res chain seq x y z
N TRP A 1 -24.59 -10.98 20.77
CA TRP A 1 -24.09 -10.66 19.42
C TRP A 1 -22.93 -11.56 18.97
N LEU A 2 -22.15 -12.09 19.92
CA LEU A 2 -20.99 -12.94 19.65
C LEU A 2 -21.30 -14.45 19.80
N ASP A 3 -22.56 -14.81 19.91
CA ASP A 3 -23.01 -16.20 20.09
C ASP A 3 -23.27 -16.89 18.73
N VAL A 4 -22.46 -16.55 17.72
CA VAL A 4 -22.47 -17.19 16.41
C VAL A 4 -21.54 -18.39 16.48
N PRO A 5 -21.99 -19.60 16.11
CA PRO A 5 -21.10 -20.76 16.07
C PRO A 5 -20.03 -20.60 15.00
N GLU A 6 -18.90 -21.24 15.19
CA GLU A 6 -17.88 -21.36 14.15
C GLU A 6 -18.44 -22.06 12.92
N SER A 7 -18.08 -21.56 11.75
CA SER A 7 -18.40 -22.17 10.46
C SER A 7 -17.66 -23.51 10.28
N GLU A 8 -17.98 -24.25 9.24
CA GLU A 8 -17.24 -25.48 8.87
C GLU A 8 -15.74 -25.23 8.62
N ARG A 9 -15.34 -23.96 8.43
CA ARG A 9 -13.93 -23.53 8.31
C ARG A 9 -13.25 -23.24 9.64
N GLY A 10 -13.98 -23.32 10.77
CA GLY A 10 -13.48 -22.97 12.10
C GLY A 10 -13.31 -21.46 12.29
N GLU A 11 -14.05 -20.64 11.55
CA GLU A 11 -14.00 -19.17 11.61
C GLU A 11 -15.37 -18.60 11.98
N LEU A 12 -15.40 -17.45 12.65
CA LEU A 12 -16.62 -16.69 12.87
C LEU A 12 -16.92 -15.87 11.61
N GLU A 13 -18.01 -16.22 10.92
CA GLU A 13 -18.37 -15.59 9.66
C GLU A 13 -19.26 -14.37 9.88
N PHE A 14 -18.88 -13.24 9.28
CA PHE A 14 -19.69 -12.03 9.33
C PHE A 14 -21.08 -12.22 8.73
N THR A 15 -21.20 -13.05 7.69
CA THR A 15 -22.47 -13.38 7.04
C THR A 15 -23.45 -14.05 7.99
N ASP A 16 -22.98 -14.87 8.92
CA ASP A 16 -23.85 -15.54 9.91
C ASP A 16 -24.33 -14.55 10.96
N VAL A 17 -23.46 -13.61 11.38
CA VAL A 17 -23.84 -12.49 12.23
C VAL A 17 -24.92 -11.63 11.54
N LEU A 18 -24.72 -11.32 10.26
CA LEU A 18 -25.66 -10.52 9.48
C LEU A 18 -27.02 -11.22 9.34
N SER A 19 -27.04 -12.53 9.04
CA SER A 19 -28.26 -13.33 8.94
C SER A 19 -29.09 -13.26 10.23
N ARG A 20 -28.46 -13.48 11.39
CA ARG A 20 -29.13 -13.36 12.69
C ARG A 20 -29.59 -11.93 12.99
N THR A 21 -28.84 -10.94 12.53
CA THR A 21 -29.24 -9.54 12.67
C THR A 21 -30.52 -9.25 11.89
N CYS A 22 -30.61 -9.77 10.66
CA CYS A 22 -31.82 -9.64 9.84
C CYS A 22 -33.04 -10.36 10.41
N GLU A 23 -32.86 -11.42 11.18
CA GLU A 23 -33.95 -12.12 11.89
C GLU A 23 -34.48 -11.30 13.08
N ALA A 24 -33.62 -10.56 13.76
CA ALA A 24 -33.92 -9.84 15.00
C ALA A 24 -34.30 -8.36 14.81
N PHE A 25 -33.85 -7.76 13.71
CA PHE A 25 -33.97 -6.32 13.45
C PHE A 25 -34.31 -6.05 11.98
N GLU A 26 -34.90 -4.90 11.72
CA GLU A 26 -35.04 -4.36 10.38
C GLU A 26 -33.69 -3.87 9.88
N VAL A 27 -33.20 -4.43 8.77
CA VAL A 27 -31.91 -4.09 8.16
C VAL A 27 -32.15 -3.48 6.78
N THR A 28 -31.70 -2.25 6.59
CA THR A 28 -31.80 -1.56 5.30
C THR A 28 -30.49 -1.70 4.53
N PRO A 29 -30.49 -2.27 3.31
CA PRO A 29 -29.30 -2.36 2.49
C PRO A 29 -28.89 -0.98 1.97
N VAL A 30 -27.58 -0.71 1.93
CA VAL A 30 -26.97 0.46 1.30
C VAL A 30 -26.10 -0.01 0.13
N THR A 31 -26.31 0.58 -1.04
CA THR A 31 -25.53 0.27 -2.25
C THR A 31 -24.30 1.17 -2.32
N PHE A 32 -23.16 0.57 -2.58
CA PHE A 32 -21.92 1.30 -2.89
C PHE A 32 -21.66 1.25 -4.40
N GLU A 33 -21.22 2.37 -4.97
CA GLU A 33 -20.83 2.43 -6.39
C GLU A 33 -19.57 1.58 -6.66
N ARG A 34 -18.70 1.50 -5.67
CA ARG A 34 -17.46 0.74 -5.76
C ARG A 34 -17.09 0.11 -4.42
N TRP A 35 -16.71 -1.15 -4.46
CA TRP A 35 -16.27 -1.92 -3.32
C TRP A 35 -15.11 -2.84 -3.71
N ILE A 36 -14.18 -3.07 -2.82
CA ILE A 36 -13.08 -4.01 -2.99
C ILE A 36 -12.88 -4.79 -1.69
N ASP A 37 -12.85 -6.10 -1.80
CA ASP A 37 -12.47 -6.98 -0.69
C ASP A 37 -10.95 -7.04 -0.57
N VAL A 38 -10.43 -6.74 0.62
CA VAL A 38 -8.99 -6.77 0.92
C VAL A 38 -8.67 -8.01 1.74
N GLY A 39 -8.87 -9.15 1.14
CA GLY A 39 -8.61 -10.45 1.76
C GLY A 39 -7.17 -10.93 1.60
N ARG A 40 -6.39 -10.31 0.70
CA ARG A 40 -5.03 -10.74 0.37
C ARG A 40 -4.10 -9.54 0.13
N PRO A 41 -2.76 -9.72 0.25
CA PRO A 41 -1.83 -8.61 0.07
C PRO A 41 -1.97 -7.90 -1.29
N TRP A 42 -2.20 -8.63 -2.37
CA TRP A 42 -2.38 -8.00 -3.70
C TRP A 42 -3.70 -7.25 -3.85
N ASP A 43 -4.72 -7.57 -3.04
CA ASP A 43 -5.96 -6.80 -2.98
C ASP A 43 -5.72 -5.47 -2.26
N LEU A 44 -4.87 -5.44 -1.21
CA LEU A 44 -4.44 -4.22 -0.56
C LEU A 44 -3.68 -3.31 -1.54
N LEU A 45 -2.80 -3.89 -2.37
CA LEU A 45 -2.11 -3.10 -3.40
C LEU A 45 -3.09 -2.53 -4.42
N ALA A 46 -4.11 -3.30 -4.84
CA ALA A 46 -5.18 -2.82 -5.74
C ALA A 46 -6.02 -1.71 -5.10
N ALA A 47 -6.35 -1.85 -3.81
CA ALA A 47 -7.06 -0.81 -3.05
C ALA A 47 -6.23 0.48 -2.93
N ASN A 48 -4.93 0.35 -2.71
CA ASN A 48 -3.98 1.47 -2.70
C ASN A 48 -3.92 2.17 -4.06
N GLU A 49 -3.77 1.42 -5.15
CA GLU A 49 -3.77 1.94 -6.53
C GLU A 49 -5.02 2.79 -6.78
N TRP A 50 -6.16 2.30 -6.34
CA TRP A 50 -7.41 3.05 -6.44
C TRP A 50 -7.41 4.30 -5.57
N LYS A 51 -7.13 4.17 -4.26
CA LYS A 51 -7.28 5.29 -3.32
C LYS A 51 -6.26 6.40 -3.52
N VAL A 52 -5.01 6.04 -3.79
CA VAL A 52 -3.95 7.02 -4.09
C VAL A 52 -4.22 7.71 -5.44
N GLY A 53 -4.79 6.97 -6.41
CA GLY A 53 -5.18 7.54 -7.70
C GLY A 53 -6.33 8.57 -7.61
N GLU A 54 -7.21 8.45 -6.62
CA GLU A 54 -8.31 9.39 -6.37
C GLU A 54 -7.93 10.55 -5.44
N ALA A 55 -6.80 10.47 -4.74
CA ALA A 55 -6.37 11.54 -3.83
C ALA A 55 -6.14 12.86 -4.60
N ALA A 56 -6.71 13.94 -4.09
CA ALA A 56 -6.46 15.26 -4.67
C ALA A 56 -4.99 15.68 -4.44
N PRO A 57 -4.33 16.26 -5.44
CA PRO A 57 -2.99 16.79 -5.25
C PRO A 57 -3.01 17.95 -4.25
N THR A 58 -2.22 17.84 -3.20
CA THR A 58 -2.16 18.84 -2.12
C THR A 58 -0.76 18.87 -1.52
N ILE A 59 -0.20 20.04 -1.27
CA ILE A 59 1.12 20.20 -0.65
C ILE A 59 0.93 20.98 0.66
N GLU A 60 0.91 20.27 1.77
CA GLU A 60 0.82 20.83 3.14
C GLU A 60 2.13 20.65 3.91
N GLY A 61 2.95 19.71 3.48
CA GLY A 61 4.28 19.45 4.05
C GLY A 61 5.38 20.34 3.46
N THR A 62 6.62 20.02 3.81
CA THR A 62 7.80 20.74 3.32
C THR A 62 8.36 20.04 2.09
N VAL A 63 8.46 20.76 0.98
CA VAL A 63 9.05 20.27 -0.27
C VAL A 63 10.24 21.16 -0.63
N HIS A 64 11.42 20.56 -0.83
CA HIS A 64 12.62 21.27 -1.23
C HIS A 64 12.47 21.83 -2.66
N GLU A 65 13.04 22.99 -2.93
CA GLU A 65 12.94 23.68 -4.23
C GLU A 65 13.50 22.87 -5.41
N ASP A 66 14.51 22.01 -5.18
CA ASP A 66 15.09 21.12 -6.19
C ASP A 66 14.30 19.80 -6.36
N ALA A 67 13.22 19.58 -5.62
CA ALA A 67 12.40 18.39 -5.82
C ALA A 67 11.45 18.58 -7.01
N VAL A 68 11.27 17.51 -7.79
CA VAL A 68 10.39 17.52 -8.96
C VAL A 68 9.17 16.65 -8.67
N LEU A 69 7.99 17.23 -8.67
CA LEU A 69 6.73 16.55 -8.47
C LEU A 69 5.88 16.67 -9.73
N SER A 70 5.39 15.54 -10.23
CA SER A 70 4.52 15.47 -11.41
C SER A 70 3.30 14.57 -11.15
N GLY A 71 2.19 14.85 -11.83
CA GLY A 71 0.93 14.11 -11.63
C GLY A 71 0.26 14.39 -10.28
N ASN A 72 -0.58 13.48 -9.82
CA ASN A 72 -1.30 13.60 -8.55
C ASN A 72 -0.36 13.26 -7.38
N VAL A 73 0.18 14.28 -6.71
CA VAL A 73 1.03 14.11 -5.53
C VAL A 73 0.40 14.80 -4.34
N HIS A 74 0.18 14.05 -3.27
CA HIS A 74 -0.25 14.57 -1.98
C HIS A 74 0.94 14.50 -1.00
N VAL A 75 1.26 15.64 -0.37
CA VAL A 75 2.27 15.73 0.70
C VAL A 75 1.59 16.31 1.93
N ALA A 76 1.30 15.45 2.90
CA ALA A 76 0.57 15.82 4.11
C ALA A 76 1.39 16.73 5.03
N ALA A 77 0.69 17.41 5.94
CA ALA A 77 1.32 18.26 6.94
C ALA A 77 2.33 17.47 7.80
N GLY A 78 3.50 18.03 8.04
CA GLY A 78 4.61 17.39 8.76
C GLY A 78 5.49 16.47 7.89
N ALA A 79 5.07 16.10 6.69
CA ALA A 79 5.92 15.35 5.77
C ALA A 79 7.04 16.22 5.19
N THR A 80 8.17 15.59 4.83
CA THR A 80 9.33 16.28 4.27
C THR A 80 9.83 15.59 3.01
N VAL A 81 9.84 16.31 1.89
CA VAL A 81 10.45 15.91 0.61
C VAL A 81 11.75 16.69 0.42
N ARG A 82 12.87 15.98 0.37
CA ARG A 82 14.22 16.58 0.36
C ARG A 82 14.72 16.88 -1.06
N SER A 83 15.88 17.52 -1.13
CA SER A 83 16.57 17.88 -2.39
C SER A 83 16.78 16.68 -3.32
N GLY A 84 16.61 16.92 -4.61
CA GLY A 84 16.84 15.95 -5.68
C GLY A 84 15.84 14.79 -5.74
N VAL A 85 14.76 14.84 -4.96
CA VAL A 85 13.68 13.85 -5.04
C VAL A 85 12.86 14.08 -6.30
N VAL A 86 12.52 12.98 -6.99
CA VAL A 86 11.56 12.98 -8.10
C VAL A 86 10.36 12.15 -7.70
N ILE A 87 9.16 12.70 -7.84
CA ILE A 87 7.89 11.99 -7.60
C ILE A 87 7.04 12.06 -8.87
N ASP A 88 6.84 10.92 -9.52
CA ASP A 88 5.89 10.74 -10.62
C ASP A 88 4.63 10.06 -10.07
N GLY A 89 3.63 10.86 -9.71
CA GLY A 89 2.38 10.39 -9.12
C GLY A 89 1.60 9.37 -9.99
N PRO A 90 0.52 8.83 -9.44
CA PRO A 90 -0.10 9.23 -8.19
C PRO A 90 0.71 8.78 -6.97
N ALA A 91 0.91 9.67 -5.99
CA ALA A 91 1.64 9.36 -4.77
C ALA A 91 1.03 10.07 -3.55
N TYR A 92 1.07 9.41 -2.41
CA TYR A 92 0.64 9.98 -1.14
C TYR A 92 1.76 9.85 -0.11
N ILE A 93 2.25 10.98 0.37
CA ILE A 93 3.29 11.07 1.40
C ILE A 93 2.60 11.56 2.67
N ASP A 94 2.46 10.67 3.65
CA ASP A 94 1.69 10.91 4.87
C ASP A 94 2.48 11.71 5.92
N GLY A 95 1.77 12.16 6.96
CA GLY A 95 2.31 13.02 8.01
C GLY A 95 3.58 12.45 8.67
N GLY A 96 4.57 13.29 8.91
CA GLY A 96 5.84 12.88 9.50
C GLY A 96 6.78 12.09 8.57
N ALA A 97 6.29 11.61 7.44
CA ALA A 97 7.13 10.85 6.50
C ALA A 97 8.28 11.69 5.91
N SER A 98 9.41 11.04 5.64
CA SER A 98 10.58 11.69 5.05
C SER A 98 11.04 10.98 3.78
N VAL A 99 11.13 11.71 2.67
CA VAL A 99 11.55 11.20 1.36
C VAL A 99 12.84 11.89 0.92
N GLY A 100 13.84 11.11 0.57
CA GLY A 100 15.10 11.58 -0.01
C GLY A 100 16.29 11.67 0.97
N PRO A 101 17.40 12.28 0.52
CA PRO A 101 17.59 12.97 -0.75
C PRO A 101 17.73 12.02 -1.96
N ASN A 102 17.55 12.58 -3.18
CA ASN A 102 17.74 11.85 -4.45
C ASN A 102 16.96 10.53 -4.54
N ALA A 103 15.78 10.45 -3.95
CA ALA A 103 14.88 9.28 -4.08
C ALA A 103 13.99 9.45 -5.31
N TYR A 104 13.52 8.30 -5.85
CA TYR A 104 12.55 8.27 -6.94
C TYR A 104 11.29 7.52 -6.52
N ILE A 105 10.16 8.22 -6.47
CA ILE A 105 8.84 7.66 -6.17
C ILE A 105 8.01 7.67 -7.45
N ARG A 106 7.36 6.56 -7.76
CA ARG A 106 6.49 6.51 -8.95
C ARG A 106 5.34 5.51 -8.83
N GLY A 107 4.33 5.71 -9.69
CA GLY A 107 3.09 4.94 -9.65
C GLY A 107 2.33 5.15 -8.35
N ALA A 108 1.26 4.39 -8.15
CA ALA A 108 0.40 4.52 -6.97
C ALA A 108 1.13 4.12 -5.69
N THR A 109 1.98 5.02 -5.18
CA THR A 109 2.81 4.77 -3.98
C THR A 109 2.27 5.52 -2.78
N TYR A 110 2.07 4.79 -1.69
CA TYR A 110 1.77 5.34 -0.37
C TYR A 110 3.00 5.21 0.54
N VAL A 111 3.44 6.34 1.07
CA VAL A 111 4.48 6.43 2.11
C VAL A 111 3.79 6.82 3.39
N GLY A 112 3.62 5.87 4.31
CA GLY A 112 2.83 6.00 5.53
C GLY A 112 3.43 6.94 6.56
N ALA A 113 2.64 7.24 7.59
CA ALA A 113 3.05 8.15 8.66
C ALA A 113 4.42 7.75 9.25
N ASP A 114 5.30 8.73 9.44
CA ASP A 114 6.65 8.58 9.99
C ASP A 114 7.57 7.60 9.21
N ALA A 115 7.12 7.08 8.06
CA ALA A 115 7.93 6.21 7.22
C ALA A 115 9.07 6.98 6.54
N LYS A 116 10.15 6.24 6.23
CA LYS A 116 11.36 6.84 5.65
C LYS A 116 11.77 6.17 4.35
N VAL A 117 11.81 6.95 3.30
CA VAL A 117 12.45 6.60 2.02
C VAL A 117 13.73 7.42 1.90
N GLY A 118 14.88 6.78 2.04
CA GLY A 118 16.17 7.47 2.17
C GLY A 118 16.90 7.71 0.85
N HIS A 119 18.22 7.89 0.95
CA HIS A 119 19.07 8.28 -0.17
C HIS A 119 19.10 7.24 -1.30
N ALA A 120 18.88 7.71 -2.54
CA ALA A 120 18.93 6.93 -3.76
C ALA A 120 18.09 5.65 -3.71
N VAL A 121 16.92 5.74 -3.10
CA VAL A 121 15.91 4.67 -3.07
C VAL A 121 14.89 4.91 -4.15
N GLU A 122 14.56 3.87 -4.90
CA GLU A 122 13.42 3.87 -5.81
C GLU A 122 12.25 3.08 -5.20
N VAL A 123 11.06 3.71 -5.13
CA VAL A 123 9.81 3.06 -4.74
C VAL A 123 8.79 3.19 -5.87
N LYS A 124 8.24 2.07 -6.29
CA LYS A 124 7.27 2.01 -7.37
C LYS A 124 6.02 1.24 -6.95
N ASN A 125 4.85 1.88 -7.09
CA ASN A 125 3.54 1.21 -6.92
C ASN A 125 3.49 0.35 -5.66
N SER A 126 3.82 0.92 -4.51
CA SER A 126 4.01 0.19 -3.25
C SER A 126 3.33 0.88 -2.08
N VAL A 127 3.10 0.10 -1.04
CA VAL A 127 2.61 0.58 0.26
C VAL A 127 3.72 0.43 1.29
N LEU A 128 4.19 1.53 1.83
CA LEU A 128 5.03 1.56 3.01
C LEU A 128 4.15 1.96 4.19
N MET A 129 3.89 1.03 5.11
CA MET A 129 3.07 1.34 6.29
C MET A 129 3.83 2.24 7.28
N ALA A 130 3.15 2.71 8.31
CA ALA A 130 3.74 3.61 9.29
C ALA A 130 5.07 3.07 9.85
N ASP A 131 6.03 3.98 10.06
CA ASP A 131 7.37 3.70 10.57
C ASP A 131 8.23 2.77 9.69
N ALA A 132 7.77 2.38 8.50
CA ALA A 132 8.58 1.57 7.60
C ALA A 132 9.77 2.36 7.07
N THR A 133 10.95 1.75 7.04
CA THR A 133 12.18 2.39 6.62
C THR A 133 12.83 1.64 5.44
N VAL A 134 13.14 2.39 4.38
CA VAL A 134 13.97 1.97 3.26
C VAL A 134 15.11 2.98 3.14
N GLY A 135 16.22 2.72 3.83
CA GLY A 135 17.23 3.75 4.12
C GLY A 135 18.12 4.16 2.96
N HIS A 136 18.61 3.22 2.15
CA HIS A 136 19.70 3.50 1.21
C HIS A 136 19.72 2.58 -0.01
N LEU A 137 19.96 3.15 -1.21
CA LEU A 137 20.37 2.45 -2.43
C LEU A 137 19.50 1.23 -2.78
N SER A 138 18.22 1.29 -2.53
CA SER A 138 17.30 0.17 -2.60
C SER A 138 16.24 0.33 -3.68
N TYR A 139 15.67 -0.80 -4.12
CA TYR A 139 14.51 -0.81 -5.01
C TYR A 139 13.35 -1.57 -4.36
N VAL A 140 12.19 -0.92 -4.30
CA VAL A 140 10.94 -1.50 -3.81
C VAL A 140 9.87 -1.32 -4.88
N GLY A 141 9.42 -2.40 -5.47
CA GLY A 141 8.42 -2.34 -6.54
C GLY A 141 7.24 -3.28 -6.31
N ASP A 142 6.03 -2.76 -6.50
CA ASP A 142 4.77 -3.51 -6.45
C ASP A 142 4.64 -4.32 -5.13
N SER A 143 5.00 -3.69 -4.01
CA SER A 143 5.25 -4.35 -2.71
C SER A 143 4.47 -3.70 -1.58
N ILE A 144 4.36 -4.44 -0.47
CA ILE A 144 3.79 -3.93 0.77
C ILE A 144 4.82 -4.16 1.89
N LEU A 145 5.27 -3.08 2.51
CA LEU A 145 6.10 -3.12 3.70
C LEU A 145 5.22 -2.88 4.92
N GLY A 146 5.25 -3.82 5.85
CA GLY A 146 4.52 -3.72 7.11
C GLY A 146 5.04 -2.58 8.00
N ARG A 147 4.30 -2.30 9.07
CA ARG A 147 4.71 -1.31 10.07
C ARG A 147 6.09 -1.65 10.64
N GLU A 148 6.89 -0.60 10.92
CA GLU A 148 8.20 -0.73 11.58
C GLU A 148 9.21 -1.63 10.83
N THR A 149 8.91 -2.01 9.58
CA THR A 149 9.83 -2.79 8.74
C THR A 149 11.04 -1.96 8.37
N ASN A 150 12.24 -2.54 8.49
CA ASN A 150 13.47 -1.88 8.08
C ASN A 150 14.22 -2.69 7.02
N PHE A 151 14.44 -2.09 5.86
CA PHE A 151 15.26 -2.65 4.80
C PHE A 151 16.72 -2.19 4.91
N GLY A 152 17.63 -3.15 4.96
CA GLY A 152 19.05 -2.87 4.89
C GLY A 152 19.47 -2.23 3.57
N ALA A 153 20.63 -1.56 3.58
CA ALA A 153 21.16 -0.89 2.40
C ALA A 153 21.35 -1.86 1.21
N GLY A 154 20.97 -1.42 0.02
CA GLY A 154 21.13 -2.22 -1.20
C GLY A 154 20.05 -3.28 -1.41
N THR A 155 18.99 -3.33 -0.62
CA THR A 155 17.88 -4.26 -0.81
C THR A 155 17.23 -4.07 -2.18
N LYS A 156 17.02 -5.16 -2.92
CA LYS A 156 16.31 -5.19 -4.19
C LYS A 156 15.15 -6.16 -4.10
N VAL A 157 13.93 -5.65 -4.16
CA VAL A 157 12.73 -6.50 -4.19
C VAL A 157 12.50 -6.97 -5.61
N ALA A 158 12.64 -8.29 -5.85
CA ALA A 158 12.32 -8.90 -7.13
C ALA A 158 10.80 -8.99 -7.30
N ASN A 159 10.24 -8.22 -8.23
CA ASN A 159 8.80 -8.12 -8.43
C ASN A 159 8.31 -8.67 -9.78
N LEU A 160 9.20 -9.25 -10.59
CA LEU A 160 8.89 -9.80 -11.92
C LEU A 160 9.52 -11.18 -12.09
N ARG A 161 8.72 -12.15 -12.49
CA ARG A 161 9.22 -13.48 -12.84
C ARG A 161 9.94 -13.47 -14.20
N HIS A 162 10.98 -14.28 -14.36
CA HIS A 162 11.72 -14.39 -15.62
C HIS A 162 10.87 -14.90 -16.79
N ASP A 163 9.88 -15.76 -16.49
CA ASP A 163 8.95 -16.31 -17.49
C ASP A 163 7.77 -15.36 -17.81
N GLY A 164 7.70 -14.21 -17.14
CA GLY A 164 6.66 -13.21 -17.35
C GLY A 164 5.25 -13.63 -16.91
N GLN A 165 5.11 -14.80 -16.29
CA GLN A 165 3.83 -15.28 -15.76
C GLN A 165 3.44 -14.54 -14.46
N PRO A 166 2.15 -14.58 -14.07
CA PRO A 166 1.72 -14.03 -12.80
C PRO A 166 2.52 -14.60 -11.62
N VAL A 167 2.84 -13.72 -10.66
CA VAL A 167 3.54 -14.10 -9.45
C VAL A 167 2.65 -15.03 -8.63
N GLN A 168 3.23 -16.06 -8.05
CA GLN A 168 2.57 -17.01 -7.18
C GLN A 168 3.13 -16.91 -5.76
N LEU A 169 2.25 -16.92 -4.78
CA LEU A 169 2.60 -16.92 -3.35
C LEU A 169 2.08 -18.20 -2.67
N THR A 170 2.71 -18.55 -1.56
CA THR A 170 2.17 -19.57 -0.67
C THR A 170 1.28 -18.91 0.37
N VAL A 171 0.00 -19.28 0.38
CA VAL A 171 -1.00 -18.77 1.32
C VAL A 171 -1.60 -19.95 2.06
N LYS A 172 -1.49 -19.99 3.39
CA LYS A 172 -1.96 -21.09 4.24
C LYS A 172 -1.49 -22.49 3.76
N GLY A 173 -0.27 -22.57 3.17
CA GLY A 173 0.32 -23.80 2.65
C GLY A 173 0.09 -24.06 1.16
N ASP A 174 -0.86 -23.41 0.52
CA ASP A 174 -1.20 -23.60 -0.89
C ASP A 174 -0.54 -22.57 -1.80
N ARG A 175 -0.17 -22.98 -3.01
CA ARG A 175 0.33 -22.09 -4.07
C ARG A 175 -0.85 -21.39 -4.74
N VAL A 176 -0.93 -20.07 -4.57
CA VAL A 176 -2.01 -19.23 -5.11
C VAL A 176 -1.44 -18.21 -6.08
N SER A 177 -2.07 -18.08 -7.25
CA SER A 177 -1.73 -17.02 -8.21
C SER A 177 -2.24 -15.67 -7.70
N THR A 178 -1.40 -14.65 -7.75
CA THR A 178 -1.81 -13.27 -7.44
C THR A 178 -2.61 -12.63 -8.58
N GLY A 179 -2.65 -13.24 -9.77
CA GLY A 179 -3.16 -12.62 -10.99
C GLY A 179 -2.32 -11.46 -11.51
N ARG A 180 -1.27 -11.03 -10.78
CA ARG A 180 -0.41 -9.90 -11.12
C ARG A 180 0.90 -10.37 -11.73
N ARG A 181 1.28 -9.77 -12.86
CA ARG A 181 2.59 -9.99 -13.49
C ARG A 181 3.74 -9.45 -12.66
N LYS A 182 3.48 -8.37 -11.91
CA LYS A 182 4.43 -7.74 -11.01
C LYS A 182 3.85 -7.71 -9.61
N PHE A 183 4.53 -8.32 -8.69
CA PHE A 183 4.25 -8.29 -7.27
C PHE A 183 5.53 -8.65 -6.51
N GLY A 184 6.01 -7.73 -5.68
CA GLY A 184 7.14 -7.93 -4.78
C GLY A 184 6.66 -8.42 -3.42
N VAL A 185 7.42 -9.24 -2.78
CA VAL A 185 7.11 -9.83 -1.48
C VAL A 185 8.15 -9.41 -0.47
#